data_c686a84d6ad64eeecc0c3f19b410892a
#
_entry.id   c686a84d6ad64eeecc0c3f19b410892a
#
_cell.length_a   1.000
_cell.length_b   1.000
_cell.length_c   1.000
_cell.angle_alpha   90.00
_cell.angle_beta   90.00
_cell.angle_gamma   90.00
#
_symmetry.space_group_name_H-M   'P 1'
#
loop_
_entity.id
_entity.type
_entity.pdbx_description
1 polymer ?
#
loop_
_entity_poly.entity_id
_entity_poly.type
_entity_poly.pdbx_seq_one_letter_code
_entity_poly.pdbx_strand_id
1 'polypeptide(L)'
;MKKIAFCYDFDGTLSSGNMQEQDLLPDCNITPEKFWGEVIETSKNIKADPVLMYMHLLLEKMKKANIPITPETFNQYGQKLKLFKGVDTWFDRMSSFGLSKNIEIEHYIISAGITEMIYGCSFSKAIKQIYACSYYYRENGVVWPKLSVNFTAKTQFLYRIHKGTFEMSDQYSVNAKVEEENINIPFN
;
A
#
# COMPACT_ATOMS: atom_id res chain seq x y z
N MET A 1 6.72 -1.97 27.89
CA MET A 1 7.69 -1.53 26.87
C MET A 1 7.05 -0.39 26.08
N LYS A 2 7.78 0.70 25.80
CA LYS A 2 7.26 1.79 24.97
C LYS A 2 7.15 1.33 23.53
N LYS A 3 6.06 1.71 22.83
CA LYS A 3 5.84 1.39 21.42
C LYS A 3 6.11 2.61 20.52
N ILE A 4 6.67 2.36 19.35
CA ILE A 4 6.86 3.37 18.30
C ILE A 4 6.39 2.76 16.98
N ALA A 5 5.51 3.48 16.25
CA ALA A 5 5.11 3.10 14.90
C ALA A 5 5.96 3.85 13.86
N PHE A 6 6.58 3.10 12.95
CA PHE A 6 7.18 3.63 11.73
C PHE A 6 6.20 3.42 10.58
N CYS A 7 5.69 4.52 10.03
CA CYS A 7 4.76 4.52 8.91
C CYS A 7 5.51 4.95 7.65
N TYR A 8 5.59 4.06 6.66
CA TYR A 8 6.31 4.28 5.42
C TYR A 8 5.35 4.52 4.26
N ASP A 9 5.68 5.45 3.40
CA ASP A 9 5.22 5.39 2.02
C ASP A 9 6.01 4.31 1.28
N PHE A 10 5.55 3.85 0.12
CA PHE A 10 6.22 2.80 -0.64
C PHE A 10 6.96 3.37 -1.85
N ASP A 11 6.22 3.94 -2.78
CA ASP A 11 6.74 4.46 -4.05
C ASP A 11 7.61 5.70 -3.81
N GLY A 12 8.86 5.69 -4.27
CA GLY A 12 9.85 6.73 -4.00
C GLY A 12 10.43 6.73 -2.58
N THR A 13 10.00 5.82 -1.68
CA THR A 13 10.48 5.70 -0.29
C THR A 13 11.16 4.36 -0.02
N LEU A 14 10.50 3.26 -0.33
CA LEU A 14 11.05 1.89 -0.21
C LEU A 14 11.52 1.37 -1.58
N SER A 15 10.94 1.85 -2.66
CA SER A 15 11.32 1.55 -4.04
C SER A 15 11.60 2.83 -4.83
N SER A 16 12.38 2.71 -5.92
CA SER A 16 12.76 3.83 -6.77
C SER A 16 11.70 4.11 -7.84
N GLY A 17 10.64 4.81 -7.51
CA GLY A 17 9.53 5.12 -8.43
C GLY A 17 8.29 4.29 -8.14
N ASN A 18 7.30 4.41 -9.01
CA ASN A 18 6.03 3.71 -8.82
C ASN A 18 6.18 2.22 -9.13
N MET A 19 5.60 1.39 -8.29
CA MET A 19 5.71 -0.08 -8.41
C MET A 19 5.16 -0.61 -9.73
N GLN A 20 4.15 0.04 -10.29
CA GLN A 20 3.53 -0.36 -11.56
C GLN A 20 4.46 -0.15 -12.76
N GLU A 21 5.41 0.78 -12.67
CA GLU A 21 6.28 1.21 -13.77
C GLU A 21 7.42 0.23 -14.05
N GLN A 22 7.78 -0.60 -13.07
CA GLN A 22 9.01 -1.39 -13.16
C GLN A 22 8.88 -2.54 -14.19
N ASP A 23 7.89 -3.41 -14.05
CA ASP A 23 7.66 -4.52 -14.99
C ASP A 23 6.20 -4.57 -15.49
N LEU A 24 5.20 -4.20 -14.66
CA LEU A 24 3.80 -4.40 -14.98
C LEU A 24 3.33 -3.55 -16.18
N LEU A 25 3.65 -2.24 -16.22
CA LEU A 25 3.29 -1.40 -17.36
C LEU A 25 4.05 -1.79 -18.64
N PRO A 26 5.37 -2.09 -18.60
CA PRO A 26 6.08 -2.68 -19.73
C PRO A 26 5.42 -3.94 -20.28
N ASP A 27 5.03 -4.89 -19.43
CA ASP A 27 4.34 -6.12 -19.84
C ASP A 27 2.94 -5.83 -20.42
N CYS A 28 2.31 -4.72 -20.03
CA CYS A 28 1.09 -4.21 -20.68
C CYS A 28 1.34 -3.49 -22.02
N ASN A 29 2.59 -3.44 -22.51
CA ASN A 29 3.00 -2.71 -23.72
C ASN A 29 2.65 -1.21 -23.68
N ILE A 30 2.77 -0.57 -22.52
CA ILE A 30 2.52 0.85 -22.33
C ILE A 30 3.65 1.49 -21.52
N THR A 31 4.08 2.69 -21.94
CA THR A 31 5.10 3.44 -21.19
C THR A 31 4.47 4.15 -19.99
N PRO A 32 5.22 4.38 -18.89
CA PRO A 32 4.73 5.12 -17.74
C PRO A 32 4.11 6.48 -18.09
N GLU A 33 4.76 7.24 -18.97
CA GLU A 33 4.30 8.58 -19.37
C GLU A 33 2.93 8.52 -20.05
N LYS A 34 2.72 7.54 -20.93
CA LYS A 34 1.42 7.35 -21.59
C LYS A 34 0.36 6.90 -20.62
N PHE A 35 0.69 5.98 -19.73
CA PHE A 35 -0.26 5.49 -18.72
C PHE A 35 -0.71 6.60 -17.77
N TRP A 36 0.24 7.31 -17.14
CA TRP A 36 -0.09 8.38 -16.21
C TRP A 36 -0.72 9.60 -16.91
N GLY A 37 -0.33 9.88 -18.15
CA GLY A 37 -0.99 10.90 -18.99
C GLY A 37 -2.47 10.58 -19.18
N GLU A 38 -2.81 9.34 -19.54
CA GLU A 38 -4.19 8.87 -19.68
C GLU A 38 -4.97 8.93 -18.35
N VAL A 39 -4.35 8.54 -17.25
CA VAL A 39 -4.94 8.65 -15.90
C VAL A 39 -5.31 10.10 -15.58
N ILE A 40 -4.39 11.03 -15.77
CA ILE A 40 -4.59 12.45 -15.46
C ILE A 40 -5.67 13.06 -16.36
N GLU A 41 -5.61 12.80 -17.65
CA GLU A 41 -6.57 13.34 -18.62
C GLU A 41 -7.98 12.82 -18.33
N THR A 42 -8.13 11.51 -18.17
CA THR A 42 -9.44 10.89 -17.88
C THR A 42 -9.99 11.39 -16.55
N SER A 43 -9.16 11.44 -15.51
CA SER A 43 -9.58 11.94 -14.19
C SER A 43 -10.10 13.38 -14.25
N LYS A 44 -9.42 14.25 -15.00
CA LYS A 44 -9.86 15.65 -15.20
C LYS A 44 -11.19 15.73 -15.93
N ASN A 45 -11.32 14.96 -17.02
CA ASN A 45 -12.50 15.02 -17.88
C ASN A 45 -13.79 14.60 -17.16
N ILE A 46 -13.72 13.58 -16.31
CA ILE A 46 -14.89 13.05 -15.58
C ILE A 46 -14.91 13.48 -14.10
N LYS A 47 -13.94 14.30 -13.67
CA LYS A 47 -13.79 14.78 -12.27
C LYS A 47 -13.69 13.62 -11.27
N ALA A 48 -12.96 12.56 -11.62
CA ALA A 48 -12.75 11.39 -10.78
C ALA A 48 -11.47 11.50 -9.93
N ASP A 49 -11.43 10.70 -8.85
CA ASP A 49 -10.21 10.51 -8.07
C ASP A 49 -9.13 9.81 -8.94
N PRO A 50 -7.91 10.40 -9.09
CA PRO A 50 -6.87 9.83 -9.94
C PRO A 50 -6.39 8.46 -9.50
N VAL A 51 -6.47 8.14 -8.20
CA VAL A 51 -6.05 6.84 -7.67
C VAL A 51 -7.05 5.76 -8.08
N LEU A 52 -8.35 6.02 -7.95
CA LEU A 52 -9.37 5.11 -8.48
C LEU A 52 -9.24 4.95 -9.99
N MET A 53 -8.92 6.03 -10.70
CA MET A 53 -8.77 6.00 -12.15
C MET A 53 -7.57 5.15 -12.58
N TYR A 54 -6.40 5.30 -11.94
CA TYR A 54 -5.27 4.43 -12.29
C TYR A 54 -5.58 2.96 -12.00
N MET A 55 -6.25 2.66 -10.88
CA MET A 55 -6.66 1.29 -10.56
C MET A 55 -7.54 0.69 -11.65
N HIS A 56 -8.50 1.46 -12.14
CA HIS A 56 -9.38 1.04 -13.23
C HIS A 56 -8.61 0.83 -14.54
N LEU A 57 -7.88 1.83 -15.01
CA LEU A 57 -7.14 1.78 -16.26
C LEU A 57 -6.06 0.69 -16.26
N LEU A 58 -5.42 0.43 -15.12
CA LEU A 58 -4.46 -0.67 -15.00
C LEU A 58 -5.10 -2.02 -15.32
N LEU A 59 -6.29 -2.28 -14.77
CA LEU A 59 -7.02 -3.52 -15.06
C LEU A 59 -7.38 -3.64 -16.55
N GLU A 60 -7.78 -2.54 -17.19
CA GLU A 60 -8.03 -2.51 -18.62
C GLU A 60 -6.76 -2.84 -19.44
N LYS A 61 -5.61 -2.25 -19.07
CA LYS A 61 -4.33 -2.53 -19.76
C LYS A 61 -3.91 -3.99 -19.57
N MET A 62 -4.00 -4.53 -18.35
CA MET A 62 -3.71 -5.94 -18.07
C MET A 62 -4.62 -6.87 -18.88
N LYS A 63 -5.92 -6.60 -18.89
CA LYS A 63 -6.89 -7.37 -19.67
C LYS A 63 -6.56 -7.35 -21.18
N LYS A 64 -6.23 -6.18 -21.72
CA LYS A 64 -5.85 -6.01 -23.13
C LYS A 64 -4.55 -6.75 -23.48
N ALA A 65 -3.63 -6.84 -22.52
CA ALA A 65 -2.36 -7.56 -22.66
C ALA A 65 -2.49 -9.07 -22.36
N ASN A 66 -3.69 -9.58 -22.04
CA ASN A 66 -3.94 -10.94 -21.61
C ASN A 66 -3.15 -11.36 -20.36
N ILE A 67 -2.86 -10.41 -19.47
CA ILE A 67 -2.21 -10.67 -18.19
C ILE A 67 -3.31 -11.07 -17.18
N PRO A 68 -3.20 -12.22 -16.51
CA PRO A 68 -4.17 -12.64 -15.51
C PRO A 68 -4.29 -11.61 -14.37
N ILE A 69 -5.53 -11.28 -13.99
CA ILE A 69 -5.76 -10.27 -12.94
C ILE A 69 -6.13 -11.01 -11.66
N THR A 70 -5.12 -11.51 -10.97
CA THR A 70 -5.25 -12.28 -9.73
C THR A 70 -4.29 -11.74 -8.65
N PRO A 71 -4.55 -12.03 -7.35
CA PRO A 71 -3.60 -11.67 -6.28
C PRO A 71 -2.19 -12.24 -6.53
N GLU A 72 -2.11 -13.47 -7.05
CA GLU A 72 -0.86 -14.16 -7.33
C GLU A 72 -0.05 -13.44 -8.41
N THR A 73 -0.71 -12.96 -9.46
CA THR A 73 -0.05 -12.19 -10.53
C THR A 73 0.55 -10.90 -9.97
N PHE A 74 -0.21 -10.12 -9.22
CA PHE A 74 0.33 -8.91 -8.58
C PHE A 74 1.46 -9.22 -7.60
N ASN A 75 1.33 -10.29 -6.81
CA ASN A 75 2.38 -10.74 -5.89
C ASN A 75 3.68 -11.09 -6.64
N GLN A 76 3.60 -11.77 -7.78
CA GLN A 76 4.76 -12.09 -8.62
C GLN A 76 5.46 -10.82 -9.15
N TYR A 77 4.72 -9.78 -9.54
CA TYR A 77 5.30 -8.48 -9.85
C TYR A 77 5.97 -7.86 -8.62
N GLY A 78 5.33 -7.97 -7.46
CA GLY A 78 5.88 -7.51 -6.19
C GLY A 78 7.23 -8.13 -5.82
N GLN A 79 7.42 -9.42 -6.10
CA GLN A 79 8.67 -10.14 -5.88
C GLN A 79 9.86 -9.60 -6.70
N LYS A 80 9.58 -8.95 -7.82
CA LYS A 80 10.58 -8.41 -8.75
C LYS A 80 10.89 -6.93 -8.51
N LEU A 81 10.18 -6.26 -7.58
CA LEU A 81 10.37 -4.84 -7.34
C LEU A 81 11.79 -4.52 -6.88
N LYS A 82 12.36 -3.50 -7.50
CA LYS A 82 13.68 -2.96 -7.16
C LYS A 82 13.54 -2.04 -5.96
N LEU A 83 13.92 -2.52 -4.80
CA LEU A 83 13.94 -1.78 -3.57
C LEU A 83 15.23 -0.93 -3.47
N PHE A 84 15.17 0.15 -2.70
CA PHE A 84 16.39 0.86 -2.33
C PHE A 84 17.33 -0.02 -1.52
N LYS A 85 18.64 0.21 -1.66
CA LYS A 85 19.67 -0.55 -0.97
C LYS A 85 19.45 -0.56 0.54
N GLY A 86 19.35 -1.75 1.11
CA GLY A 86 19.23 -2.00 2.54
C GLY A 86 17.79 -2.02 3.07
N VAL A 87 16.78 -1.80 2.23
CA VAL A 87 15.36 -1.90 2.63
C VAL A 87 15.00 -3.31 3.05
N ASP A 88 15.52 -4.31 2.36
CA ASP A 88 15.31 -5.75 2.61
C ASP A 88 15.68 -6.18 4.05
N THR A 89 16.66 -5.52 4.65
CA THR A 89 17.12 -5.79 6.03
C THR A 89 16.75 -4.69 7.03
N TRP A 90 16.17 -3.60 6.58
CA TRP A 90 15.86 -2.44 7.39
C TRP A 90 14.96 -2.77 8.59
N PHE A 91 13.87 -3.47 8.32
CA PHE A 91 12.83 -3.75 9.31
C PHE A 91 13.35 -4.59 10.47
N ASP A 92 14.09 -5.66 10.16
CA ASP A 92 14.69 -6.53 11.19
C ASP A 92 15.76 -5.80 12.01
N ARG A 93 16.60 -4.98 11.34
CA ARG A 93 17.61 -4.17 12.02
C ARG A 93 16.99 -3.15 12.96
N MET A 94 15.93 -2.46 12.52
CA MET A 94 15.25 -1.45 13.35
C MET A 94 14.51 -2.10 14.51
N SER A 95 13.84 -3.23 14.29
CA SER A 95 13.19 -3.98 15.37
C SER A 95 14.21 -4.44 16.42
N SER A 96 15.34 -4.99 15.99
CA SER A 96 16.42 -5.43 16.88
C SER A 96 17.04 -4.24 17.66
N PHE A 97 17.24 -3.11 16.97
CA PHE A 97 17.72 -1.89 17.63
C PHE A 97 16.73 -1.37 18.68
N GLY A 98 15.44 -1.35 18.35
CA GLY A 98 14.39 -0.95 19.29
C GLY A 98 14.39 -1.82 20.54
N LEU A 99 14.42 -3.15 20.37
CA LEU A 99 14.46 -4.10 21.50
C LEU A 99 15.69 -3.86 22.39
N SER A 100 16.87 -3.54 21.83
CA SER A 100 18.07 -3.20 22.59
C SER A 100 17.91 -1.94 23.45
N LYS A 101 16.90 -1.11 23.18
CA LYS A 101 16.55 0.12 23.91
C LYS A 101 15.27 -0.02 24.73
N ASN A 102 14.75 -1.22 24.91
CA ASN A 102 13.47 -1.51 25.57
C ASN A 102 12.27 -0.80 24.86
N ILE A 103 12.33 -0.71 23.52
CA ILE A 103 11.30 -0.12 22.67
C ILE A 103 10.81 -1.19 21.70
N GLU A 104 9.50 -1.35 21.59
CA GLU A 104 8.85 -2.13 20.54
C GLU A 104 8.64 -1.24 19.31
N ILE A 105 9.26 -1.60 18.19
CA ILE A 105 9.05 -0.90 16.91
C ILE A 105 8.06 -1.69 16.08
N GLU A 106 6.98 -1.03 15.68
CA GLU A 106 5.98 -1.56 14.78
C GLU A 106 6.12 -0.89 13.41
N HIS A 107 6.12 -1.69 12.34
CA HIS A 107 6.26 -1.21 10.98
C HIS A 107 4.92 -1.23 10.25
N TYR A 108 4.58 -0.12 9.58
CA TYR A 108 3.35 0.06 8.82
C TYR A 108 3.65 0.64 7.45
N ILE A 109 2.90 0.23 6.43
CA ILE A 109 2.97 0.85 5.10
C ILE A 109 1.65 1.55 4.81
N ILE A 110 1.72 2.81 4.37
CA ILE A 110 0.58 3.61 3.94
C ILE A 110 0.88 4.16 2.54
N SER A 111 0.32 3.55 1.50
CA SER A 111 0.73 3.78 0.11
C SER A 111 -0.47 3.91 -0.84
N ALA A 112 -0.29 4.70 -1.91
CA ALA A 112 -1.18 4.69 -3.05
C ALA A 112 -0.90 3.54 -4.04
N GLY A 113 0.14 2.73 -3.80
CA GLY A 113 0.45 1.53 -4.58
C GLY A 113 -0.50 0.36 -4.28
N ILE A 114 -0.20 -0.81 -4.81
CA ILE A 114 -1.09 -1.99 -4.77
C ILE A 114 -0.65 -2.94 -3.65
N THR A 115 -1.55 -3.24 -2.73
CA THR A 115 -1.33 -4.10 -1.56
C THR A 115 -0.78 -5.47 -1.95
N GLU A 116 -1.34 -6.09 -2.98
CA GLU A 116 -0.95 -7.43 -3.44
C GLU A 116 0.50 -7.46 -3.96
N MET A 117 0.98 -6.35 -4.56
CA MET A 117 2.38 -6.21 -4.95
C MET A 117 3.28 -6.05 -3.72
N ILE A 118 2.86 -5.27 -2.72
CA ILE A 118 3.64 -5.11 -1.49
C ILE A 118 3.78 -6.44 -0.74
N TYR A 119 2.76 -7.27 -0.74
CA TYR A 119 2.84 -8.63 -0.17
C TYR A 119 3.87 -9.52 -0.88
N GLY A 120 4.21 -9.25 -2.13
CA GLY A 120 5.27 -9.94 -2.87
C GLY A 120 6.68 -9.61 -2.38
N CYS A 121 6.88 -8.48 -1.72
CA CYS A 121 8.21 -8.06 -1.25
C CYS A 121 8.73 -8.98 -0.13
N SER A 122 10.03 -9.23 -0.13
CA SER A 122 10.72 -10.10 0.84
C SER A 122 10.48 -9.71 2.30
N PHE A 123 10.35 -8.42 2.57
CA PHE A 123 10.17 -7.85 3.91
C PHE A 123 8.70 -7.82 4.38
N SER A 124 7.74 -8.21 3.54
CA SER A 124 6.30 -8.03 3.84
C SER A 124 5.86 -8.64 5.17
N LYS A 125 6.49 -9.73 5.61
CA LYS A 125 6.23 -10.39 6.89
C LYS A 125 6.63 -9.57 8.13
N ALA A 126 7.53 -8.60 7.97
CA ALA A 126 7.95 -7.69 9.04
C ALA A 126 6.98 -6.52 9.23
N ILE A 127 6.03 -6.35 8.32
CA ILE A 127 5.05 -5.26 8.36
C ILE A 127 3.80 -5.69 9.14
N LYS A 128 3.48 -4.95 10.19
CA LYS A 128 2.31 -5.23 11.04
C LYS A 128 1.00 -5.03 10.29
N GLN A 129 0.90 -3.95 9.48
CA GLN A 129 -0.28 -3.66 8.68
C GLN A 129 0.09 -2.88 7.42
N ILE A 130 -0.54 -3.22 6.31
CA ILE A 130 -0.41 -2.54 5.03
C ILE A 130 -1.75 -1.87 4.71
N TYR A 131 -1.72 -0.54 4.57
CA TYR A 131 -2.82 0.27 4.08
C TYR A 131 -2.45 0.79 2.70
N ALA A 132 -2.85 0.06 1.67
CA ALA A 132 -2.58 0.42 0.28
C ALA A 132 -3.80 0.09 -0.60
N CYS A 133 -3.81 0.59 -1.81
CA CYS A 133 -4.88 0.26 -2.76
C CYS A 133 -4.97 -1.25 -2.94
N SER A 134 -6.17 -1.78 -3.01
CA SER A 134 -6.39 -3.22 -3.16
C SER A 134 -7.66 -3.50 -3.93
N TYR A 135 -7.74 -4.72 -4.47
CA TYR A 135 -8.90 -5.18 -5.22
C TYR A 135 -9.70 -6.23 -4.46
N TYR A 136 -10.97 -6.32 -4.78
CA TYR A 136 -11.82 -7.43 -4.38
C TYR A 136 -11.85 -8.46 -5.51
N TYR A 137 -11.54 -9.71 -5.17
CA TYR A 137 -11.45 -10.82 -6.09
C TYR A 137 -12.58 -11.82 -5.86
N ARG A 138 -13.05 -12.43 -6.95
CA ARG A 138 -13.88 -13.63 -6.96
C ARG A 138 -13.21 -14.69 -7.82
N GLU A 139 -13.81 -15.89 -7.92
CA GLU A 139 -13.30 -17.00 -8.71
C GLU A 139 -12.93 -16.62 -10.17
N ASN A 140 -13.64 -15.65 -10.74
CA ASN A 140 -13.44 -15.17 -12.11
C ASN A 140 -12.52 -13.91 -12.21
N GLY A 141 -11.78 -13.56 -11.15
CA GLY A 141 -10.87 -12.42 -11.14
C GLY A 141 -11.36 -11.21 -10.37
N VAL A 142 -10.80 -10.03 -10.68
CA VAL A 142 -11.13 -8.75 -10.03
C VAL A 142 -12.55 -8.31 -10.33
N VAL A 143 -13.27 -7.91 -9.30
CA VAL A 143 -14.65 -7.39 -9.40
C VAL A 143 -14.70 -5.89 -9.13
N TRP A 144 -13.94 -5.39 -8.13
CA TRP A 144 -14.09 -4.03 -7.62
C TRP A 144 -12.82 -3.57 -6.90
N PRO A 145 -12.51 -2.24 -6.86
CA PRO A 145 -11.55 -1.70 -5.91
C PRO A 145 -12.06 -1.91 -4.48
N LYS A 146 -11.32 -2.66 -3.68
CA LYS A 146 -11.65 -2.90 -2.27
C LYS A 146 -11.27 -1.70 -1.41
N LEU A 147 -10.13 -1.09 -1.71
CA LEU A 147 -9.60 0.07 -1.03
C LEU A 147 -8.85 0.95 -2.02
N SER A 148 -9.09 2.25 -1.96
CA SER A 148 -8.33 3.29 -2.63
C SER A 148 -7.69 4.19 -1.59
N VAL A 149 -6.39 4.41 -1.68
CA VAL A 149 -5.60 5.22 -0.75
C VAL A 149 -5.06 6.42 -1.50
N ASN A 150 -5.82 7.49 -1.54
CA ASN A 150 -5.38 8.77 -2.04
C ASN A 150 -4.61 9.56 -0.96
N PHE A 151 -4.16 10.76 -1.31
CA PHE A 151 -3.36 11.60 -0.43
C PHE A 151 -4.03 11.88 0.93
N THR A 152 -5.32 12.19 0.93
CA THR A 152 -6.08 12.49 2.15
C THR A 152 -6.36 11.25 2.97
N ALA A 153 -6.61 10.11 2.31
CA ALA A 153 -6.87 8.85 2.98
C ALA A 153 -5.68 8.38 3.84
N LYS A 154 -4.44 8.77 3.50
CA LYS A 154 -3.25 8.43 4.31
C LYS A 154 -3.39 8.90 5.76
N THR A 155 -3.98 10.05 6.00
CA THR A 155 -4.17 10.60 7.34
C THR A 155 -5.08 9.74 8.21
N GLN A 156 -6.16 9.18 7.67
CA GLN A 156 -7.05 8.31 8.46
C GLN A 156 -6.33 7.05 8.97
N PHE A 157 -5.37 6.53 8.22
CA PHE A 157 -4.62 5.33 8.64
C PHE A 157 -3.68 5.61 9.80
N LEU A 158 -3.12 6.81 9.90
CA LEU A 158 -2.37 7.24 11.07
C LEU A 158 -3.27 7.23 12.32
N TYR A 159 -4.51 7.69 12.20
CA TYR A 159 -5.49 7.61 13.29
C TYR A 159 -5.85 6.17 13.67
N ARG A 160 -6.01 5.29 12.68
CA ARG A 160 -6.28 3.86 12.93
C ARG A 160 -5.11 3.20 13.68
N ILE A 161 -3.88 3.51 13.29
CA ILE A 161 -2.68 3.02 13.97
C ILE A 161 -2.61 3.57 15.40
N HIS A 162 -2.82 4.87 15.57
CA HIS A 162 -2.87 5.52 16.88
C HIS A 162 -3.86 4.85 17.82
N LYS A 163 -5.07 4.58 17.35
CA LYS A 163 -6.14 3.96 18.14
C LYS A 163 -6.05 2.44 18.25
N GLY A 164 -5.28 1.76 17.43
CA GLY A 164 -5.27 0.30 17.35
C GLY A 164 -6.49 -0.31 16.64
N THR A 165 -7.20 0.46 15.81
CA THR A 165 -8.40 0.03 15.07
C THR A 165 -8.06 -0.31 13.63
N PHE A 166 -7.48 -1.47 13.41
CA PHE A 166 -6.87 -1.83 12.13
C PHE A 166 -7.87 -2.25 11.04
N GLU A 167 -9.04 -2.76 11.42
CA GLU A 167 -10.03 -3.27 10.48
C GLU A 167 -10.79 -2.17 9.75
N MET A 168 -10.75 -2.18 8.40
CA MET A 168 -11.41 -1.17 7.57
C MET A 168 -12.92 -1.17 7.69
N SER A 169 -13.52 -2.33 7.95
CA SER A 169 -14.97 -2.49 8.15
C SER A 169 -15.46 -1.93 9.49
N ASP A 170 -14.55 -1.75 10.46
CA ASP A 170 -14.88 -1.16 11.75
C ASP A 170 -14.90 0.38 11.66
N GLN A 171 -16.09 0.92 11.44
CA GLN A 171 -16.33 2.35 11.40
C GLN A 171 -16.67 2.93 12.79
N TYR A 172 -17.07 2.11 13.73
CA TYR A 172 -17.46 2.56 15.06
C TYR A 172 -16.23 2.84 15.92
N SER A 173 -15.33 1.88 16.05
CA SER A 173 -14.16 2.01 16.92
C SER A 173 -13.22 3.12 16.48
N VAL A 174 -13.08 3.38 15.17
CA VAL A 174 -12.24 4.47 14.66
C VAL A 174 -12.77 5.85 15.07
N ASN A 175 -14.09 5.99 15.21
CA ASN A 175 -14.75 7.23 15.61
C ASN A 175 -15.00 7.32 17.13
N ALA A 176 -14.92 6.21 17.86
CA ALA A 176 -15.11 6.19 19.29
C ALA A 176 -13.97 6.94 20.01
N LYS A 177 -14.30 7.58 21.14
CA LYS A 177 -13.28 8.08 22.06
C LYS A 177 -12.52 6.89 22.65
N VAL A 178 -11.19 6.98 22.64
CA VAL A 178 -10.33 5.98 23.26
C VAL A 178 -9.70 6.61 24.49
N GLU A 179 -9.80 5.94 25.65
CA GLU A 179 -9.12 6.39 26.86
C GLU A 179 -7.60 6.30 26.68
N GLU A 180 -6.85 7.23 27.29
CA GLU A 180 -5.40 7.36 27.07
C GLU A 180 -4.63 6.06 27.32
N GLU A 181 -5.05 5.26 28.30
CA GLU A 181 -4.44 3.97 28.65
C GLU A 181 -4.63 2.89 27.57
N ASN A 182 -5.63 3.04 26.70
CA ASN A 182 -6.00 2.10 25.64
C ASN A 182 -5.46 2.53 24.26
N ILE A 183 -4.78 3.65 24.18
CA ILE A 183 -4.16 4.12 22.94
C ILE A 183 -3.01 3.20 22.55
N ASN A 184 -3.03 2.68 21.30
CA ASN A 184 -1.99 1.77 20.80
C ASN A 184 -0.64 2.50 20.64
N ILE A 185 -0.63 3.63 19.94
CA ILE A 185 0.57 4.47 19.72
C ILE A 185 0.18 5.93 19.98
N PRO A 186 0.64 6.58 21.06
CA PRO A 186 0.36 7.99 21.30
C PRO A 186 0.99 8.88 20.23
N PHE A 187 0.30 9.95 19.86
CA PHE A 187 0.93 11.03 19.12
C PHE A 187 1.83 11.83 20.08
N ASN A 188 3.09 12.00 19.69
CA ASN A 188 4.06 12.82 20.43
C ASN A 188 4.29 14.14 19.70
#